data_537b2a5b0ba3b8df6530704e1327ea7c
#
_entry.id   537b2a5b0ba3b8df6530704e1327ea7c
#
_cell.length_a   1.000
_cell.length_b   1.000
_cell.length_c   1.000
_cell.angle_alpha   90.00
_cell.angle_beta   90.00
_cell.angle_gamma   90.00
#
_symmetry.space_group_name_H-M   'P 1'
#
loop_
_entity.id
_entity.type
_entity.pdbx_description
1 polymer ?
#
loop_
_entity_poly.entity_id
_entity_poly.type
_entity_poly.pdbx_seq_one_letter_code
_entity_poly.pdbx_strand_id
1 'polypeptide(L)'
;CQRKIIAPGLIDIHVHFREPGREDKETLATGSLAAFSGGFTRVCVMPNTNPPLDTPESINFIREKAEECPIYIHPIGAVTKSQNGNDLTEMGLMHNEGAVAFSDDGLPIQNGAMMRIALEYATMIDVPVINHAEDECLRAEGLMHEGIISTQLGLPGNPDLAESAMVYRDLELAEFTGARLHIPHVSSMKAVQHIREMKSKNEKVTAEVTPHHLFFNDEALTSYNTNLKVAPPIRTESDRKALIDAVKDGTIDCIATDHAPHTIEDKETTFDLASFGMIGLESCFGAVNKVLVHDEGLELGNVLKLLSSNPRAIMGFEQDLFSEGTDAE
;
A
#
# COMPACT_ATOMS: atom_id res chain seq x y z
N CYS A 1 10.89 0.10 32.82
CA CYS A 1 10.26 0.93 31.76
C CYS A 1 9.38 2.07 32.33
N GLN A 2 9.84 2.80 33.38
CA GLN A 2 9.08 3.96 33.86
C GLN A 2 8.91 5.00 32.76
N ARG A 3 7.64 5.33 32.41
CA ARG A 3 7.24 6.28 31.34
C ARG A 3 7.50 5.85 29.88
N LYS A 4 7.65 4.56 29.62
CA LYS A 4 7.73 4.03 28.24
C LYS A 4 6.51 3.16 27.96
N ILE A 5 6.06 3.15 26.71
CA ILE A 5 5.03 2.24 26.21
C ILE A 5 5.74 1.09 25.52
N ILE A 6 5.30 -0.14 25.81
CA ILE A 6 5.70 -1.33 25.07
C ILE A 6 4.57 -1.67 24.11
N ALA A 7 4.88 -1.82 22.84
CA ALA A 7 3.95 -2.18 21.79
C ALA A 7 4.58 -3.27 20.92
N PRO A 8 3.77 -4.05 20.17
CA PRO A 8 4.30 -4.91 19.12
C PRO A 8 5.08 -4.09 18.09
N GLY A 9 6.04 -4.69 17.43
CA GLY A 9 6.72 -4.06 16.29
C GLY A 9 5.74 -3.64 15.21
N LEU A 10 6.04 -2.54 14.52
CA LEU A 10 5.21 -2.04 13.45
C LEU A 10 5.28 -2.97 12.23
N ILE A 11 4.21 -3.03 11.46
CA ILE A 11 4.11 -3.82 10.23
C ILE A 11 3.71 -2.90 9.09
N ASP A 12 4.45 -2.98 7.98
CA ASP A 12 4.10 -2.31 6.74
C ASP A 12 3.76 -3.35 5.67
N ILE A 13 2.53 -3.33 5.19
CA ILE A 13 2.06 -4.30 4.20
C ILE A 13 2.19 -3.84 2.76
N HIS A 14 2.83 -2.66 2.55
CA HIS A 14 2.96 -2.05 1.24
C HIS A 14 4.28 -1.29 1.10
N VAL A 15 5.33 -1.99 0.62
CA VAL A 15 6.63 -1.37 0.33
C VAL A 15 7.19 -1.86 -0.99
N HIS A 16 7.95 -1.00 -1.68
CA HIS A 16 8.61 -1.28 -2.95
C HIS A 16 10.12 -1.37 -2.77
N PHE A 17 10.60 -2.48 -2.22
CA PHE A 17 12.01 -2.80 -2.26
C PHE A 17 12.36 -3.24 -3.68
N ARG A 18 13.28 -2.55 -4.30
CA ARG A 18 13.50 -2.58 -5.75
C ARG A 18 14.33 -3.77 -6.23
N GLU A 19 14.74 -4.64 -5.35
CA GLU A 19 15.47 -5.88 -5.63
C GLU A 19 14.48 -7.05 -5.81
N PRO A 20 14.64 -7.85 -6.89
CA PRO A 20 15.71 -7.80 -7.91
C PRO A 20 15.52 -6.71 -8.97
N GLY A 21 16.65 -6.27 -9.55
CA GLY A 21 16.72 -5.59 -10.85
C GLY A 21 16.78 -4.07 -10.81
N ARG A 22 16.56 -3.42 -9.66
CA ARG A 22 16.75 -1.97 -9.48
C ARG A 22 17.40 -1.67 -8.13
N GLU A 23 18.47 -2.40 -7.86
CA GLU A 23 19.30 -2.27 -6.65
C GLU A 23 19.98 -0.89 -6.56
N ASP A 24 20.02 -0.15 -7.67
CA ASP A 24 20.42 1.26 -7.72
C ASP A 24 19.48 2.18 -6.93
N LYS A 25 18.21 1.79 -6.77
CA LYS A 25 17.21 2.54 -5.99
C LYS A 25 17.14 2.08 -4.55
N GLU A 26 17.05 0.77 -4.34
CA GLU A 26 17.05 0.13 -3.01
C GLU A 26 17.27 -1.37 -3.13
N THR A 27 17.91 -1.95 -2.10
CA THR A 27 18.04 -3.40 -1.92
C THR A 27 17.16 -3.87 -0.76
N LEU A 28 16.96 -5.19 -0.62
CA LEU A 28 16.29 -5.75 0.57
C LEU A 28 17.04 -5.37 1.86
N ALA A 29 18.36 -5.35 1.81
CA ALA A 29 19.18 -4.97 2.96
C ALA A 29 19.00 -3.49 3.36
N THR A 30 19.05 -2.55 2.40
CA THR A 30 18.92 -1.12 2.71
C THR A 30 17.48 -0.76 3.13
N GLY A 31 16.47 -1.30 2.44
CA GLY A 31 15.07 -1.09 2.79
C GLY A 31 14.72 -1.69 4.17
N SER A 32 15.27 -2.86 4.50
CA SER A 32 15.09 -3.46 5.82
C SER A 32 15.70 -2.62 6.95
N LEU A 33 16.83 -1.95 6.71
CA LEU A 33 17.43 -1.02 7.68
C LEU A 33 16.58 0.25 7.85
N ALA A 34 16.01 0.78 6.76
CA ALA A 34 15.07 1.91 6.82
C ALA A 34 13.82 1.53 7.61
N ALA A 35 13.25 0.35 7.35
CA ALA A 35 12.12 -0.18 8.10
C ALA A 35 12.44 -0.35 9.60
N PHE A 36 13.56 -0.98 9.91
CA PHE A 36 14.02 -1.17 11.29
C PHE A 36 14.19 0.18 12.01
N SER A 37 14.77 1.17 11.35
CA SER A 37 14.92 2.54 11.87
C SER A 37 13.58 3.22 12.14
N GLY A 38 12.56 2.91 11.34
CA GLY A 38 11.17 3.38 11.51
C GLY A 38 10.39 2.63 12.60
N GLY A 39 10.96 1.57 13.18
CA GLY A 39 10.31 0.73 14.19
C GLY A 39 9.47 -0.42 13.61
N PHE A 40 9.62 -0.70 12.32
CA PHE A 40 8.98 -1.85 11.68
C PHE A 40 9.79 -3.12 11.92
N THR A 41 9.09 -4.19 12.28
CA THR A 41 9.67 -5.54 12.44
C THR A 41 9.28 -6.47 11.30
N ARG A 42 8.26 -6.10 10.52
CA ARG A 42 7.79 -6.83 9.33
C ARG A 42 7.43 -5.89 8.21
N VAL A 43 7.70 -6.32 6.98
CA VAL A 43 7.23 -5.64 5.77
C VAL A 43 6.74 -6.66 4.74
N CYS A 44 5.79 -6.24 3.89
CA CYS A 44 5.38 -7.01 2.72
C CYS A 44 5.85 -6.26 1.46
N VAL A 45 6.67 -6.92 0.64
CA VAL A 45 7.27 -6.31 -0.56
C VAL A 45 6.42 -6.58 -1.78
N MET A 46 6.07 -5.51 -2.50
CA MET A 46 5.29 -5.56 -3.74
C MET A 46 6.07 -6.23 -4.89
N PRO A 47 5.34 -6.87 -5.85
CA PRO A 47 5.96 -7.71 -6.86
C PRO A 47 6.58 -6.96 -8.05
N ASN A 48 6.49 -5.63 -8.11
CA ASN A 48 6.91 -4.81 -9.25
C ASN A 48 8.43 -4.60 -9.34
N THR A 49 9.15 -5.67 -9.27
CA THR A 49 10.60 -5.78 -9.45
C THR A 49 10.96 -6.07 -10.92
N ASN A 50 12.22 -6.30 -11.25
CA ASN A 50 12.67 -6.65 -12.58
C ASN A 50 13.65 -7.82 -12.57
N PRO A 51 13.23 -9.07 -12.88
CA PRO A 51 11.86 -9.44 -13.26
C PRO A 51 10.85 -9.28 -12.11
N PRO A 52 9.53 -9.25 -12.39
CA PRO A 52 8.51 -9.22 -11.35
C PRO A 52 8.47 -10.54 -10.59
N LEU A 53 7.87 -10.51 -9.37
CA LEU A 53 7.71 -11.70 -8.55
C LEU A 53 6.49 -12.52 -9.03
N ASP A 54 6.61 -13.15 -10.19
CA ASP A 54 5.51 -13.85 -10.88
C ASP A 54 5.70 -15.36 -11.01
N THR A 55 6.72 -15.92 -10.35
CA THR A 55 7.01 -17.35 -10.30
C THR A 55 7.36 -17.82 -8.89
N PRO A 56 7.20 -19.14 -8.57
CA PRO A 56 7.62 -19.70 -7.29
C PRO A 56 9.10 -19.42 -6.97
N GLU A 57 9.98 -19.48 -7.97
CA GLU A 57 11.41 -19.25 -7.81
C GLU A 57 11.70 -17.80 -7.41
N SER A 58 10.97 -16.83 -7.94
CA SER A 58 11.12 -15.42 -7.57
C SER A 58 10.66 -15.15 -6.14
N ILE A 59 9.61 -15.83 -5.67
CA ILE A 59 9.17 -15.80 -4.27
C ILE A 59 10.24 -16.38 -3.34
N ASN A 60 10.78 -17.55 -3.69
CA ASN A 60 11.84 -18.19 -2.91
C ASN A 60 13.11 -17.33 -2.84
N PHE A 61 13.47 -16.65 -3.94
CA PHE A 61 14.62 -15.72 -3.96
C PHE A 61 14.48 -14.62 -2.88
N ILE A 62 13.31 -13.99 -2.77
CA ILE A 62 13.07 -12.97 -1.74
C ILE A 62 13.20 -13.57 -0.34
N ARG A 63 12.62 -14.77 -0.12
CA ARG A 63 12.65 -15.42 1.19
C ARG A 63 14.08 -15.76 1.64
N GLU A 64 14.87 -16.34 0.73
CA GLU A 64 16.27 -16.67 1.04
C GLU A 64 17.08 -15.42 1.38
N LYS A 65 16.93 -14.35 0.61
CA LYS A 65 17.62 -13.08 0.90
C LYS A 65 17.14 -12.40 2.19
N ALA A 66 15.85 -12.54 2.51
CA ALA A 66 15.27 -11.98 3.74
C ALA A 66 15.90 -12.56 5.02
N GLU A 67 16.46 -13.77 4.98
CA GLU A 67 17.12 -14.40 6.14
C GLU A 67 18.33 -13.60 6.66
N GLU A 68 18.95 -12.78 5.80
CA GLU A 68 20.07 -11.92 6.14
C GLU A 68 19.65 -10.53 6.67
N CYS A 69 18.34 -10.23 6.66
CA CYS A 69 17.80 -8.92 7.02
C CYS A 69 17.42 -8.83 8.51
N PRO A 70 17.49 -7.64 9.13
CA PRO A 70 17.17 -7.47 10.56
C PRO A 70 15.68 -7.52 10.89
N ILE A 71 14.80 -7.60 9.90
CA ILE A 71 13.34 -7.67 10.01
C ILE A 71 12.80 -8.81 9.17
N TYR A 72 11.55 -9.19 9.39
CA TYR A 72 10.86 -10.15 8.53
C TYR A 72 10.39 -9.48 7.24
N ILE A 73 10.75 -10.05 6.09
CA ILE A 73 10.32 -9.60 4.77
C ILE A 73 9.46 -10.69 4.15
N HIS A 74 8.22 -10.35 3.78
CA HIS A 74 7.25 -11.26 3.19
C HIS A 74 7.00 -10.86 1.73
N PRO A 75 7.18 -11.76 0.75
CA PRO A 75 6.89 -11.45 -0.64
C PRO A 75 5.37 -11.43 -0.91
N ILE A 76 4.94 -10.44 -1.68
CA ILE A 76 3.65 -10.43 -2.38
C ILE A 76 3.92 -10.92 -3.79
N GLY A 77 3.14 -11.88 -4.27
CA GLY A 77 3.27 -12.40 -5.63
C GLY A 77 2.48 -11.57 -6.64
N ALA A 78 2.95 -11.53 -7.90
CA ALA A 78 2.18 -10.92 -8.96
C ALA A 78 0.91 -11.74 -9.26
N VAL A 79 -0.21 -11.05 -9.52
CA VAL A 79 -1.47 -11.70 -9.96
C VAL A 79 -1.32 -12.20 -11.38
N THR A 80 -0.74 -11.38 -12.27
CA THR A 80 -0.59 -11.72 -13.68
C THR A 80 0.86 -11.86 -14.09
N LYS A 81 1.12 -12.76 -15.05
CA LYS A 81 2.47 -12.99 -15.59
C LYS A 81 3.02 -11.69 -16.17
N SER A 82 4.25 -11.37 -15.78
CA SER A 82 4.92 -10.11 -16.13
C SER A 82 4.10 -8.86 -15.79
N GLN A 83 3.12 -8.96 -14.90
CA GLN A 83 2.18 -7.89 -14.53
C GLN A 83 1.50 -7.24 -15.75
N ASN A 84 1.16 -8.05 -16.76
CA ASN A 84 0.63 -7.56 -18.05
C ASN A 84 -0.91 -7.59 -18.14
N GLY A 85 -1.61 -8.07 -17.09
CA GLY A 85 -3.07 -8.13 -17.02
C GLY A 85 -3.75 -9.19 -17.89
N ASN A 86 -3.00 -10.11 -18.53
CA ASN A 86 -3.56 -11.05 -19.52
C ASN A 86 -3.68 -12.48 -19.02
N ASP A 87 -2.65 -12.99 -18.35
CA ASP A 87 -2.57 -14.39 -17.92
C ASP A 87 -2.26 -14.46 -16.42
N LEU A 88 -3.01 -15.28 -15.66
CA LEU A 88 -2.74 -15.51 -14.25
C LEU A 88 -1.38 -16.19 -14.03
N THR A 89 -0.76 -15.86 -12.92
CA THR A 89 0.37 -16.60 -12.37
C THR A 89 -0.09 -17.90 -11.70
N GLU A 90 0.87 -18.74 -11.33
CA GLU A 90 0.61 -19.95 -10.54
C GLU A 90 0.47 -19.61 -9.03
N MET A 91 -0.55 -18.78 -8.69
CA MET A 91 -0.75 -18.22 -7.35
C MET A 91 -0.66 -19.28 -6.24
N GLY A 92 -1.24 -20.47 -6.45
CA GLY A 92 -1.19 -21.57 -5.48
C GLY A 92 0.23 -22.09 -5.23
N LEU A 93 1.05 -22.22 -6.28
CA LEU A 93 2.45 -22.63 -6.12
C LEU A 93 3.28 -21.51 -5.46
N MET A 94 3.05 -20.27 -5.84
CA MET A 94 3.72 -19.12 -5.24
C MET A 94 3.34 -18.95 -3.75
N HIS A 95 2.07 -19.20 -3.40
CA HIS A 95 1.63 -19.21 -1.99
C HIS A 95 2.35 -20.31 -1.19
N ASN A 96 2.48 -21.53 -1.75
CA ASN A 96 3.23 -22.60 -1.10
C ASN A 96 4.70 -22.26 -0.87
N GLU A 97 5.29 -21.43 -1.74
CA GLU A 97 6.65 -20.90 -1.56
C GLU A 97 6.70 -19.70 -0.61
N GLY A 98 5.56 -19.20 -0.13
CA GLY A 98 5.49 -18.18 0.93
C GLY A 98 5.01 -16.80 0.51
N ALA A 99 4.40 -16.65 -0.68
CA ALA A 99 3.67 -15.44 -1.01
C ALA A 99 2.48 -15.27 -0.04
N VAL A 100 2.38 -14.09 0.60
CA VAL A 100 1.38 -13.81 1.63
C VAL A 100 0.12 -13.12 1.08
N ALA A 101 0.20 -12.55 -0.11
CA ALA A 101 -0.86 -11.88 -0.84
C ALA A 101 -0.50 -11.85 -2.33
N PHE A 102 -1.43 -11.34 -3.17
CA PHE A 102 -1.19 -11.17 -4.59
C PHE A 102 -1.59 -9.78 -5.07
N SER A 103 -0.72 -9.18 -5.90
CA SER A 103 -0.91 -7.83 -6.43
C SER A 103 -0.20 -7.67 -7.78
N ASP A 104 -0.71 -6.81 -8.63
CA ASP A 104 0.07 -6.26 -9.75
C ASP A 104 0.51 -4.80 -9.47
N ASP A 105 0.52 -4.39 -8.20
CA ASP A 105 0.86 -3.01 -7.80
C ASP A 105 2.18 -2.53 -8.41
N GLY A 106 2.17 -1.34 -8.65
CA GLY A 106 2.27 -0.24 -9.49
C GLY A 106 1.54 -0.31 -10.85
N LEU A 107 0.92 -1.41 -11.22
CA LEU A 107 0.07 -1.51 -12.41
C LEU A 107 -1.32 -2.01 -11.99
N PRO A 108 -2.39 -1.33 -12.42
CA PRO A 108 -3.75 -1.78 -12.11
C PRO A 108 -4.18 -2.96 -13.00
N ILE A 109 -4.97 -3.88 -12.46
CA ILE A 109 -5.63 -4.90 -13.27
C ILE A 109 -6.84 -4.25 -13.97
N GLN A 110 -6.62 -3.76 -15.19
CA GLN A 110 -7.66 -3.05 -15.96
C GLN A 110 -8.83 -3.94 -16.37
N ASN A 111 -8.54 -5.19 -16.72
CA ASN A 111 -9.55 -6.14 -17.21
C ASN A 111 -10.37 -6.71 -16.04
N GLY A 112 -11.64 -6.34 -15.95
CA GLY A 112 -12.56 -6.84 -14.91
C GLY A 112 -12.78 -8.35 -14.94
N ALA A 113 -12.68 -9.02 -16.10
CA ALA A 113 -12.76 -10.47 -16.16
C ALA A 113 -11.52 -11.14 -15.56
N MET A 114 -10.32 -10.56 -15.79
CA MET A 114 -9.07 -11.00 -15.16
C MET A 114 -9.14 -10.79 -13.64
N MET A 115 -9.56 -9.63 -13.18
CA MET A 115 -9.72 -9.35 -11.74
C MET A 115 -10.71 -10.35 -11.09
N ARG A 116 -11.82 -10.65 -11.73
CA ARG A 116 -12.77 -11.65 -11.24
C ARG A 116 -12.12 -13.03 -11.09
N ILE A 117 -11.41 -13.52 -12.13
CA ILE A 117 -10.76 -14.83 -12.09
C ILE A 117 -9.67 -14.86 -11.01
N ALA A 118 -8.90 -13.78 -10.85
CA ALA A 118 -7.91 -13.66 -9.79
C ALA A 118 -8.53 -13.77 -8.39
N LEU A 119 -9.64 -13.07 -8.15
CA LEU A 119 -10.39 -13.15 -6.89
C LEU A 119 -10.95 -14.55 -6.64
N GLU A 120 -11.59 -15.18 -7.67
CA GLU A 120 -12.07 -16.57 -7.57
C GLU A 120 -10.95 -17.54 -7.21
N TYR A 121 -9.75 -17.40 -7.82
CA TYR A 121 -8.61 -18.25 -7.52
C TYR A 121 -8.07 -18.01 -6.10
N ALA A 122 -7.98 -16.75 -5.67
CA ALA A 122 -7.50 -16.37 -4.33
C ALA A 122 -8.36 -16.95 -3.21
N THR A 123 -9.68 -17.20 -3.44
CA THR A 123 -10.53 -17.86 -2.44
C THR A 123 -10.09 -19.29 -2.11
N MET A 124 -9.42 -19.97 -3.03
CA MET A 124 -8.96 -21.36 -2.83
C MET A 124 -7.77 -21.45 -1.87
N ILE A 125 -7.01 -20.39 -1.74
CA ILE A 125 -5.79 -20.30 -0.91
C ILE A 125 -5.95 -19.32 0.27
N ASP A 126 -7.10 -18.68 0.38
CA ASP A 126 -7.51 -17.76 1.46
C ASP A 126 -6.52 -16.61 1.72
N VAL A 127 -5.99 -16.01 0.66
CA VAL A 127 -5.11 -14.83 0.73
C VAL A 127 -5.77 -13.61 0.11
N PRO A 128 -5.41 -12.38 0.55
CA PRO A 128 -5.95 -11.18 -0.07
C PRO A 128 -5.38 -10.93 -1.46
N VAL A 129 -6.23 -10.41 -2.35
CA VAL A 129 -5.79 -9.72 -3.58
C VAL A 129 -5.74 -8.22 -3.27
N ILE A 130 -4.64 -7.59 -3.67
CA ILE A 130 -4.39 -6.15 -3.50
C ILE A 130 -4.33 -5.56 -4.91
N ASN A 131 -5.18 -4.58 -5.23
CA ASN A 131 -5.18 -3.99 -6.57
C ASN A 131 -4.97 -2.48 -6.48
N HIS A 132 -3.92 -1.99 -7.15
CA HIS A 132 -3.72 -0.56 -7.39
C HIS A 132 -4.92 -0.02 -8.19
N ALA A 133 -5.90 0.55 -7.50
CA ALA A 133 -7.19 0.89 -8.10
C ALA A 133 -7.11 2.21 -8.86
N GLU A 134 -6.65 2.16 -10.11
CA GLU A 134 -6.54 3.32 -10.98
C GLU A 134 -6.93 2.96 -12.43
N ASP A 135 -8.00 3.55 -12.95
CA ASP A 135 -8.38 3.43 -14.36
C ASP A 135 -7.42 4.26 -15.22
N GLU A 136 -6.57 3.58 -15.99
CA GLU A 136 -5.55 4.23 -16.83
C GLU A 136 -6.14 5.12 -17.91
N CYS A 137 -7.32 4.79 -18.44
CA CYS A 137 -7.97 5.62 -19.44
C CYS A 137 -8.49 6.93 -18.85
N LEU A 138 -9.02 6.89 -17.62
CA LEU A 138 -9.47 8.09 -16.91
C LEU A 138 -8.29 8.90 -16.37
N ARG A 139 -7.24 8.24 -15.87
CA ARG A 139 -6.02 8.89 -15.43
C ARG A 139 -5.31 9.61 -16.57
N ALA A 140 -5.27 8.99 -17.75
CA ALA A 140 -4.52 9.48 -18.91
C ALA A 140 -3.06 9.85 -18.55
N GLU A 141 -2.61 11.06 -18.85
CA GLU A 141 -1.27 11.57 -18.51
C GLU A 141 -1.25 12.36 -17.18
N GLY A 142 -2.24 12.14 -16.29
CA GLY A 142 -2.36 12.86 -15.03
C GLY A 142 -1.13 12.69 -14.13
N LEU A 143 -0.59 13.82 -13.66
CA LEU A 143 0.62 13.88 -12.85
C LEU A 143 0.34 14.24 -11.39
N MET A 144 -0.82 14.83 -11.11
CA MET A 144 -1.27 15.24 -9.80
C MET A 144 -2.80 15.27 -9.76
N HIS A 145 -3.40 15.51 -8.62
CA HIS A 145 -4.87 15.65 -8.50
C HIS A 145 -5.44 16.66 -9.49
N GLU A 146 -6.50 16.26 -10.23
CA GLU A 146 -7.23 17.16 -11.12
C GLU A 146 -8.05 18.17 -10.31
N GLY A 147 -7.71 19.44 -10.43
CA GLY A 147 -8.41 20.49 -9.70
C GLY A 147 -7.85 21.90 -9.95
N ILE A 148 -8.12 22.79 -9.01
CA ILE A 148 -7.68 24.19 -9.12
C ILE A 148 -6.15 24.27 -9.16
N ILE A 149 -5.46 23.51 -8.30
CA ILE A 149 -4.00 23.57 -8.19
C ILE A 149 -3.34 23.05 -9.47
N SER A 150 -3.76 21.91 -10.01
CA SER A 150 -3.20 21.39 -11.28
C SER A 150 -3.38 22.37 -12.44
N THR A 151 -4.55 23.01 -12.51
CA THR A 151 -4.84 24.06 -13.51
C THR A 151 -3.91 25.27 -13.34
N GLN A 152 -3.70 25.73 -12.11
CA GLN A 152 -2.79 26.86 -11.82
C GLN A 152 -1.33 26.55 -12.16
N LEU A 153 -0.91 25.29 -11.92
CA LEU A 153 0.45 24.84 -12.20
C LEU A 153 0.65 24.44 -13.68
N GLY A 154 -0.42 24.33 -14.47
CA GLY A 154 -0.35 23.89 -15.85
C GLY A 154 0.03 22.42 -16.00
N LEU A 155 -0.24 21.59 -14.97
CA LEU A 155 0.04 20.17 -14.97
C LEU A 155 -1.20 19.35 -15.33
N PRO A 156 -1.07 18.24 -16.09
CA PRO A 156 -2.16 17.31 -16.34
C PRO A 156 -2.73 16.76 -15.04
N GLY A 157 -4.07 16.78 -14.92
CA GLY A 157 -4.78 16.29 -13.75
C GLY A 157 -5.12 14.80 -13.83
N ASN A 158 -5.09 14.13 -12.67
CA ASN A 158 -5.59 12.77 -12.45
C ASN A 158 -6.88 12.88 -11.63
N PRO A 159 -8.07 12.65 -12.24
CA PRO A 159 -9.34 12.81 -11.55
C PRO A 159 -9.52 11.73 -10.45
N ASP A 160 -10.22 12.09 -9.39
CA ASP A 160 -10.61 11.16 -8.33
C ASP A 160 -11.47 10.00 -8.85
N LEU A 161 -12.12 10.20 -9.99
CA LEU A 161 -12.92 9.18 -10.66
C LEU A 161 -12.07 8.00 -11.15
N ALA A 162 -10.80 8.23 -11.52
CA ALA A 162 -9.90 7.16 -11.96
C ALA A 162 -9.72 6.10 -10.86
N GLU A 163 -9.60 6.52 -9.59
CA GLU A 163 -9.54 5.65 -8.43
C GLU A 163 -10.94 5.11 -8.06
N SER A 164 -11.90 5.98 -7.84
CA SER A 164 -13.20 5.59 -7.26
C SER A 164 -14.01 4.65 -8.13
N ALA A 165 -13.94 4.76 -9.46
CA ALA A 165 -14.62 3.86 -10.38
C ALA A 165 -14.04 2.44 -10.32
N MET A 166 -12.70 2.31 -10.25
CA MET A 166 -12.06 1.02 -10.15
C MET A 166 -12.23 0.40 -8.75
N VAL A 167 -12.14 1.18 -7.69
CA VAL A 167 -12.49 0.74 -6.33
C VAL A 167 -13.91 0.17 -6.30
N TYR A 168 -14.90 0.88 -6.85
CA TYR A 168 -16.28 0.39 -6.90
C TYR A 168 -16.38 -0.95 -7.65
N ARG A 169 -15.74 -1.07 -8.83
CA ARG A 169 -15.70 -2.33 -9.61
C ARG A 169 -15.15 -3.48 -8.78
N ASP A 170 -14.02 -3.27 -8.12
CA ASP A 170 -13.32 -4.33 -7.39
C ASP A 170 -14.09 -4.76 -6.14
N LEU A 171 -14.74 -3.82 -5.46
CA LEU A 171 -15.63 -4.10 -4.33
C LEU A 171 -16.82 -5.00 -4.73
N GLU A 172 -17.49 -4.69 -5.85
CA GLU A 172 -18.59 -5.51 -6.38
C GLU A 172 -18.11 -6.91 -6.79
N LEU A 173 -16.89 -7.02 -7.36
CA LEU A 173 -16.30 -8.31 -7.69
C LEU A 173 -15.92 -9.11 -6.44
N ALA A 174 -15.41 -8.47 -5.41
CA ALA A 174 -15.10 -9.13 -4.13
C ALA A 174 -16.37 -9.66 -3.43
N GLU A 175 -17.44 -8.87 -3.44
CA GLU A 175 -18.74 -9.31 -2.92
C GLU A 175 -19.28 -10.52 -3.71
N PHE A 176 -19.22 -10.45 -5.04
CA PHE A 176 -19.69 -11.52 -5.92
C PHE A 176 -18.91 -12.83 -5.75
N THR A 177 -17.59 -12.76 -5.58
CA THR A 177 -16.70 -13.95 -5.49
C THR A 177 -16.54 -14.45 -4.05
N GLY A 178 -16.82 -13.62 -3.05
CA GLY A 178 -16.55 -13.91 -1.64
C GLY A 178 -15.06 -13.91 -1.30
N ALA A 179 -14.22 -13.30 -2.13
CA ALA A 179 -12.78 -13.21 -1.93
C ALA A 179 -12.39 -12.15 -0.89
N ARG A 180 -11.18 -12.28 -0.36
CA ARG A 180 -10.54 -11.25 0.43
C ARG A 180 -9.93 -10.21 -0.53
N LEU A 181 -10.37 -8.97 -0.39
CA LEU A 181 -9.87 -7.83 -1.16
C LEU A 181 -9.30 -6.79 -0.23
N HIS A 182 -8.11 -6.31 -0.52
CA HIS A 182 -7.50 -5.18 0.14
C HIS A 182 -7.34 -4.01 -0.84
N ILE A 183 -7.88 -2.84 -0.48
CA ILE A 183 -7.75 -1.61 -1.27
C ILE A 183 -6.56 -0.83 -0.74
N PRO A 184 -5.44 -0.74 -1.50
CA PRO A 184 -4.24 -0.06 -1.06
C PRO A 184 -4.38 1.46 -1.19
N HIS A 185 -3.54 2.21 -0.45
CA HIS A 185 -3.29 3.66 -0.55
C HIS A 185 -4.49 4.52 -0.96
N VAL A 186 -5.67 4.30 -0.31
CA VAL A 186 -6.89 5.08 -0.61
C VAL A 186 -6.60 6.58 -0.52
N SER A 187 -7.00 7.34 -1.54
CA SER A 187 -6.69 8.76 -1.63
C SER A 187 -7.90 9.68 -1.73
N SER A 188 -9.04 9.20 -2.21
CA SER A 188 -10.22 10.06 -2.47
C SER A 188 -11.39 9.81 -1.54
N MET A 189 -12.13 10.88 -1.25
CA MET A 189 -13.39 10.82 -0.48
C MET A 189 -14.43 9.89 -1.12
N LYS A 190 -14.49 9.82 -2.46
CA LYS A 190 -15.43 8.93 -3.17
C LYS A 190 -15.07 7.46 -2.98
N ALA A 191 -13.79 7.11 -3.05
CA ALA A 191 -13.35 5.74 -2.77
C ALA A 191 -13.68 5.35 -1.32
N VAL A 192 -13.43 6.24 -0.35
CA VAL A 192 -13.83 6.03 1.06
C VAL A 192 -15.33 5.74 1.19
N GLN A 193 -16.19 6.46 0.48
CA GLN A 193 -17.64 6.24 0.52
C GLN A 193 -18.01 4.84 0.03
N HIS A 194 -17.45 4.40 -1.10
CA HIS A 194 -17.68 3.05 -1.65
C HIS A 194 -17.18 1.95 -0.70
N ILE A 195 -16.00 2.13 -0.13
CA ILE A 195 -15.44 1.18 0.84
C ILE A 195 -16.32 1.08 2.09
N ARG A 196 -16.76 2.23 2.65
CA ARG A 196 -17.64 2.28 3.84
C ARG A 196 -18.96 1.55 3.60
N GLU A 197 -19.58 1.77 2.45
CA GLU A 197 -20.83 1.09 2.06
C GLU A 197 -20.62 -0.43 1.92
N MET A 198 -19.54 -0.85 1.28
CA MET A 198 -19.23 -2.28 1.08
C MET A 198 -18.91 -2.97 2.40
N LYS A 199 -18.09 -2.39 3.26
CA LYS A 199 -17.71 -2.98 4.57
C LYS A 199 -18.92 -3.20 5.50
N SER A 200 -20.00 -2.47 5.31
CA SER A 200 -21.25 -2.73 6.04
C SER A 200 -21.90 -4.08 5.68
N LYS A 201 -21.48 -4.71 4.58
CA LYS A 201 -22.04 -5.95 4.02
C LYS A 201 -21.00 -7.07 3.94
N ASN A 202 -19.73 -6.72 3.76
CA ASN A 202 -18.66 -7.68 3.51
C ASN A 202 -17.43 -7.36 4.39
N GLU A 203 -17.21 -8.17 5.40
CA GLU A 203 -16.07 -8.06 6.34
C GLU A 203 -14.71 -8.50 5.74
N LYS A 204 -14.73 -9.14 4.56
CA LYS A 204 -13.52 -9.57 3.85
C LYS A 204 -12.85 -8.47 3.04
N VAL A 205 -13.50 -7.29 2.99
CA VAL A 205 -12.91 -6.09 2.38
C VAL A 205 -12.19 -5.30 3.44
N THR A 206 -10.93 -4.99 3.14
CA THR A 206 -10.07 -4.14 3.98
C THR A 206 -9.44 -3.03 3.13
N ALA A 207 -8.97 -1.98 3.78
CA ALA A 207 -8.37 -0.84 3.10
C ALA A 207 -7.26 -0.20 3.93
N GLU A 208 -6.29 0.41 3.25
CA GLU A 208 -5.21 1.16 3.87
C GLU A 208 -5.15 2.61 3.38
N VAL A 209 -4.49 3.43 4.16
CA VAL A 209 -4.13 4.80 3.80
C VAL A 209 -2.65 5.03 4.07
N THR A 210 -2.00 5.89 3.30
CA THR A 210 -0.59 6.20 3.53
C THR A 210 -0.40 7.39 4.47
N PRO A 211 0.74 7.48 5.15
CA PRO A 211 1.08 8.64 5.97
C PRO A 211 1.04 9.96 5.19
N HIS A 212 1.47 9.93 3.92
CA HIS A 212 1.53 11.15 3.11
C HIS A 212 0.14 11.63 2.66
N HIS A 213 -0.83 10.75 2.40
CA HIS A 213 -2.21 11.15 2.13
C HIS A 213 -2.93 11.71 3.38
N LEU A 214 -2.51 11.32 4.57
CA LEU A 214 -3.01 11.92 5.82
C LEU A 214 -2.34 13.27 6.15
N PHE A 215 -1.09 13.45 5.74
CA PHE A 215 -0.27 14.61 6.13
C PHE A 215 -0.37 15.79 5.17
N PHE A 216 -0.36 15.54 3.85
CA PHE A 216 -0.35 16.57 2.81
C PHE A 216 -1.71 16.71 2.14
N ASN A 217 -1.96 17.87 1.56
CA ASN A 217 -2.97 18.13 0.55
C ASN A 217 -2.30 18.69 -0.72
N ASP A 218 -3.07 18.87 -1.80
CA ASP A 218 -2.57 19.29 -3.11
C ASP A 218 -1.91 20.67 -3.14
N GLU A 219 -2.19 21.53 -2.16
CA GLU A 219 -1.50 22.84 -2.01
C GLU A 219 0.01 22.68 -1.75
N ALA A 220 0.43 21.53 -1.19
CA ALA A 220 1.85 21.26 -0.95
C ALA A 220 2.66 21.11 -2.26
N LEU A 221 1.99 20.86 -3.40
CA LEU A 221 2.64 20.72 -4.71
C LEU A 221 2.90 22.07 -5.41
N THR A 222 2.45 23.18 -4.87
CA THR A 222 2.60 24.52 -5.49
C THR A 222 4.06 24.94 -5.74
N SER A 223 5.01 24.29 -5.07
CA SER A 223 6.45 24.50 -5.29
C SER A 223 7.07 23.55 -6.33
N TYR A 224 6.26 22.73 -7.00
CA TYR A 224 6.71 21.65 -7.89
C TYR A 224 7.69 20.65 -7.23
N ASN A 225 7.54 20.44 -5.91
CA ASN A 225 8.38 19.47 -5.20
C ASN A 225 8.13 18.05 -5.70
N THR A 226 9.09 17.53 -6.45
CA THR A 226 9.01 16.20 -7.07
C THR A 226 8.94 15.06 -6.06
N ASN A 227 9.42 15.27 -4.82
CA ASN A 227 9.30 14.28 -3.74
C ASN A 227 7.84 14.03 -3.32
N LEU A 228 6.92 14.95 -3.65
CA LEU A 228 5.48 14.79 -3.42
C LEU A 228 4.72 14.23 -4.62
N LYS A 229 5.42 13.84 -5.70
CA LYS A 229 4.81 13.18 -6.86
C LYS A 229 4.62 11.70 -6.55
N VAL A 230 3.38 11.30 -6.26
CA VAL A 230 2.96 9.92 -5.91
C VAL A 230 1.74 9.49 -6.73
N ALA A 231 1.49 8.19 -6.80
CA ALA A 231 0.30 7.59 -7.42
C ALA A 231 -0.31 6.56 -6.45
N PRO A 232 -1.57 6.75 -6.04
CA PRO A 232 -2.47 7.85 -6.40
C PRO A 232 -1.99 9.21 -5.87
N PRO A 233 -2.42 10.31 -6.51
CA PRO A 233 -1.89 11.62 -6.16
C PRO A 233 -2.41 12.12 -4.79
N ILE A 234 -1.60 12.99 -4.15
CA ILE A 234 -2.06 13.79 -3.01
C ILE A 234 -3.22 14.66 -3.47
N ARG A 235 -4.37 14.56 -2.79
CA ARG A 235 -5.63 15.20 -3.19
C ARG A 235 -5.95 16.42 -2.35
N THR A 236 -7.17 16.91 -2.46
CA THR A 236 -7.64 18.13 -1.77
C THR A 236 -7.68 17.97 -0.25
N GLU A 237 -7.77 19.10 0.46
CA GLU A 237 -7.98 19.09 1.90
C GLU A 237 -9.29 18.38 2.31
N SER A 238 -10.33 18.42 1.47
CA SER A 238 -11.57 17.67 1.72
C SER A 238 -11.37 16.16 1.64
N ASP A 239 -10.56 15.68 0.69
CA ASP A 239 -10.19 14.26 0.59
C ASP A 239 -9.35 13.85 1.81
N ARG A 240 -8.32 14.63 2.17
CA ARG A 240 -7.49 14.38 3.36
C ARG A 240 -8.33 14.25 4.63
N LYS A 241 -9.28 15.15 4.85
CA LYS A 241 -10.21 15.06 6.00
C LYS A 241 -11.08 13.83 5.95
N ALA A 242 -11.59 13.46 4.78
CA ALA A 242 -12.39 12.24 4.61
C ALA A 242 -11.59 10.98 4.93
N LEU A 243 -10.29 10.93 4.58
CA LEU A 243 -9.39 9.84 4.95
C LEU A 243 -9.18 9.76 6.47
N ILE A 244 -8.97 10.90 7.13
CA ILE A 244 -8.82 10.97 8.59
C ILE A 244 -10.10 10.49 9.29
N ASP A 245 -11.26 10.91 8.82
CA ASP A 245 -12.55 10.47 9.36
C ASP A 245 -12.77 8.97 9.12
N ALA A 246 -12.32 8.44 7.98
CA ALA A 246 -12.37 7.01 7.66
C ALA A 246 -11.45 6.16 8.55
N VAL A 247 -10.30 6.69 8.96
CA VAL A 247 -9.44 6.07 9.97
C VAL A 247 -10.14 6.05 11.34
N LYS A 248 -10.82 7.14 11.72
CA LYS A 248 -11.52 7.26 13.00
C LYS A 248 -12.73 6.32 13.12
N ASP A 249 -13.47 6.14 12.05
CA ASP A 249 -14.69 5.32 12.05
C ASP A 249 -14.45 3.84 11.69
N GLY A 250 -13.19 3.47 11.37
CA GLY A 250 -12.80 2.10 11.04
C GLY A 250 -13.12 1.68 9.60
N THR A 251 -13.44 2.61 8.72
CA THR A 251 -13.54 2.36 7.27
C THR A 251 -12.17 1.98 6.70
N ILE A 252 -11.11 2.68 7.13
CA ILE A 252 -9.70 2.34 6.86
C ILE A 252 -9.21 1.45 8.00
N ASP A 253 -8.61 0.32 7.66
CA ASP A 253 -8.19 -0.71 8.60
C ASP A 253 -6.77 -0.52 9.11
N CYS A 254 -5.86 -0.08 8.24
CA CYS A 254 -4.44 0.06 8.58
C CYS A 254 -3.78 1.23 7.85
N ILE A 255 -2.55 1.50 8.25
CA ILE A 255 -1.68 2.46 7.62
C ILE A 255 -0.48 1.71 7.07
N ALA A 256 -0.19 1.90 5.78
CA ALA A 256 0.98 1.39 5.10
C ALA A 256 1.69 2.54 4.37
N THR A 257 3.01 2.45 4.21
CA THR A 257 3.78 3.62 3.76
C THR A 257 3.74 3.86 2.27
N ASP A 258 3.56 2.81 1.47
CA ASP A 258 3.85 2.85 0.04
C ASP A 258 5.28 3.40 -0.18
N HIS A 259 6.22 2.86 0.61
CA HIS A 259 7.63 3.24 0.51
C HIS A 259 8.18 2.87 -0.86
N ALA A 260 8.39 3.88 -1.70
CA ALA A 260 8.74 3.72 -3.11
C ALA A 260 9.97 4.57 -3.47
N PRO A 261 11.19 4.11 -3.12
CA PRO A 261 12.42 4.84 -3.33
C PRO A 261 12.80 4.97 -4.80
N HIS A 262 13.48 6.07 -5.11
CA HIS A 262 14.02 6.40 -6.42
C HIS A 262 15.42 6.99 -6.27
N THR A 263 16.21 6.94 -7.35
CA THR A 263 17.51 7.61 -7.37
C THR A 263 17.34 9.14 -7.33
N ILE A 264 18.41 9.83 -7.00
CA ILE A 264 18.41 11.30 -7.01
C ILE A 264 18.07 11.82 -8.40
N GLU A 265 18.61 11.20 -9.45
CA GLU A 265 18.37 11.57 -10.85
C GLU A 265 16.89 11.40 -11.24
N ASP A 266 16.22 10.40 -10.71
CA ASP A 266 14.79 10.14 -10.96
C ASP A 266 13.90 11.23 -10.31
N LYS A 267 14.40 11.93 -9.30
CA LYS A 267 13.64 12.95 -8.54
C LYS A 267 14.14 14.38 -8.76
N GLU A 268 15.43 14.62 -8.94
CA GLU A 268 15.99 15.96 -9.22
C GLU A 268 15.87 16.34 -10.71
N THR A 269 14.63 16.35 -11.21
CA THR A 269 14.28 16.74 -12.58
C THR A 269 13.00 17.57 -12.58
N THR A 270 12.45 17.90 -13.74
CA THR A 270 11.17 18.61 -13.84
C THR A 270 10.02 17.72 -13.34
N PHE A 271 8.95 18.34 -12.85
CA PHE A 271 7.84 17.59 -12.23
C PHE A 271 7.19 16.58 -13.17
N ASP A 272 7.09 16.88 -14.45
CA ASP A 272 6.55 16.00 -15.50
C ASP A 272 7.42 14.75 -15.72
N LEU A 273 8.74 14.89 -15.65
CA LEU A 273 9.70 13.80 -15.88
C LEU A 273 10.02 12.99 -14.60
N ALA A 274 9.80 13.57 -13.43
CA ALA A 274 10.09 12.91 -12.16
C ALA A 274 9.28 11.62 -11.99
N SER A 275 9.90 10.60 -11.43
CA SER A 275 9.24 9.32 -11.09
C SER A 275 8.21 9.49 -9.98
N PHE A 276 7.11 8.72 -10.05
CA PHE A 276 6.14 8.62 -8.98
C PHE A 276 6.68 7.76 -7.84
N GLY A 277 6.50 8.21 -6.60
CA GLY A 277 6.90 7.52 -5.39
C GLY A 277 7.67 8.40 -4.42
N MET A 278 7.60 8.05 -3.16
CA MET A 278 8.35 8.69 -2.07
C MET A 278 8.77 7.67 -1.01
N ILE A 279 9.79 8.01 -0.23
CA ILE A 279 10.18 7.21 0.94
C ILE A 279 9.25 7.52 2.12
N GLY A 280 8.93 6.52 2.93
CA GLY A 280 7.96 6.67 4.02
C GLY A 280 8.31 5.97 5.33
N LEU A 281 9.11 4.89 5.29
CA LEU A 281 9.34 4.00 6.44
C LEU A 281 9.85 4.72 7.69
N GLU A 282 10.94 5.47 7.59
CA GLU A 282 11.57 6.13 8.74
C GLU A 282 10.71 7.25 9.35
N SER A 283 9.87 7.90 8.54
CA SER A 283 9.02 9.03 8.95
C SER A 283 7.60 8.66 9.29
N CYS A 284 7.15 7.43 8.98
CA CYS A 284 5.78 6.96 9.12
C CYS A 284 5.18 7.27 10.49
N PHE A 285 5.78 6.71 11.54
CA PHE A 285 5.25 6.88 12.90
C PHE A 285 5.21 8.35 13.32
N GLY A 286 6.22 9.15 12.98
CA GLY A 286 6.26 10.58 13.28
C GLY A 286 5.13 11.35 12.60
N ALA A 287 4.91 11.14 11.31
CA ALA A 287 3.84 11.78 10.55
C ALA A 287 2.45 11.38 11.05
N VAL A 288 2.23 10.08 11.23
CA VAL A 288 0.96 9.52 11.73
C VAL A 288 0.64 10.01 13.15
N ASN A 289 1.63 9.98 14.04
CA ASN A 289 1.49 10.48 15.42
C ASN A 289 1.15 11.98 15.44
N LYS A 290 1.82 12.77 14.57
CA LYS A 290 1.53 14.21 14.45
C LYS A 290 0.07 14.42 14.04
N VAL A 291 -0.38 13.79 12.96
CA VAL A 291 -1.73 14.01 12.42
C VAL A 291 -2.79 13.40 13.32
N LEU A 292 -2.72 12.10 13.60
CA LEU A 292 -3.83 11.40 14.26
C LEU A 292 -3.87 11.61 15.78
N VAL A 293 -2.71 11.65 16.46
CA VAL A 293 -2.69 11.83 17.93
C VAL A 293 -2.70 13.31 18.30
N HIS A 294 -1.77 14.10 17.76
CA HIS A 294 -1.61 15.50 18.20
C HIS A 294 -2.65 16.44 17.62
N ASP A 295 -2.96 16.33 16.32
CA ASP A 295 -3.89 17.25 15.67
C ASP A 295 -5.34 16.79 15.82
N GLU A 296 -5.60 15.48 15.74
CA GLU A 296 -6.93 14.89 15.67
C GLU A 296 -7.39 14.20 16.96
N GLY A 297 -6.50 14.06 17.95
CA GLY A 297 -6.82 13.57 19.30
C GLY A 297 -7.13 12.09 19.42
N LEU A 298 -6.71 11.26 18.46
CA LEU A 298 -6.85 9.81 18.60
C LEU A 298 -5.95 9.29 19.73
N GLU A 299 -6.45 8.28 20.45
CA GLU A 299 -5.62 7.59 21.42
C GLU A 299 -4.48 6.84 20.74
N LEU A 300 -3.26 6.98 21.28
CA LEU A 300 -2.06 6.33 20.73
C LEU A 300 -2.23 4.81 20.58
N GLY A 301 -2.95 4.15 21.49
CA GLY A 301 -3.23 2.72 21.41
C GLY A 301 -4.01 2.33 20.14
N ASN A 302 -4.93 3.18 19.67
CA ASN A 302 -5.65 2.95 18.43
C ASN A 302 -4.76 3.17 17.22
N VAL A 303 -3.89 4.17 17.24
CA VAL A 303 -2.89 4.38 16.17
C VAL A 303 -1.92 3.21 16.05
N LEU A 304 -1.46 2.67 17.18
CA LEU A 304 -0.60 1.49 17.19
C LEU A 304 -1.30 0.26 16.59
N LYS A 305 -2.61 0.10 16.79
CA LYS A 305 -3.37 -0.99 16.13
C LYS A 305 -3.33 -0.86 14.60
N LEU A 306 -3.48 0.36 14.07
CA LEU A 306 -3.44 0.62 12.63
C LEU A 306 -2.07 0.29 11.99
N LEU A 307 -1.01 0.30 12.79
CA LEU A 307 0.37 0.07 12.34
C LEU A 307 0.92 -1.31 12.77
N SER A 308 0.17 -2.12 13.53
CA SER A 308 0.67 -3.41 14.03
C SER A 308 -0.37 -4.52 13.96
N SER A 309 -1.34 -4.56 14.87
CA SER A 309 -2.28 -5.70 14.95
C SER A 309 -3.22 -5.79 13.74
N ASN A 310 -3.67 -4.66 13.20
CA ASN A 310 -4.58 -4.69 12.07
C ASN A 310 -3.91 -5.19 10.77
N PRO A 311 -2.74 -4.63 10.32
CA PRO A 311 -2.04 -5.19 9.17
C PRO A 311 -1.63 -6.65 9.38
N ARG A 312 -1.32 -7.07 10.62
CA ARG A 312 -1.06 -8.46 10.99
C ARG A 312 -2.26 -9.36 10.70
N ALA A 313 -3.46 -8.92 11.09
CA ALA A 313 -4.71 -9.64 10.84
C ALA A 313 -5.05 -9.71 9.33
N ILE A 314 -4.84 -8.61 8.60
CA ILE A 314 -5.06 -8.55 7.15
C ILE A 314 -4.20 -9.59 6.42
N MET A 315 -2.94 -9.73 6.81
CA MET A 315 -2.01 -10.66 6.18
C MET A 315 -2.03 -12.08 6.77
N GLY A 316 -2.84 -12.33 7.79
CA GLY A 316 -2.95 -13.65 8.42
C GLY A 316 -1.74 -14.04 9.28
N PHE A 317 -0.96 -13.06 9.76
CA PHE A 317 0.17 -13.32 10.64
C PHE A 317 -0.26 -13.66 12.08
N GLU A 318 0.63 -14.33 12.83
CA GLU A 318 0.43 -14.66 14.23
C GLU A 318 0.01 -13.43 15.06
N GLN A 319 -1.06 -13.56 15.85
CA GLN A 319 -1.66 -12.46 16.62
C GLN A 319 -1.20 -12.40 18.08
N ASP A 320 -0.76 -13.54 18.64
CA ASP A 320 -0.40 -13.63 20.04
C ASP A 320 1.10 -13.35 20.25
N LEU A 321 1.42 -12.08 20.51
CA LEU A 321 2.80 -11.60 20.68
C LEU A 321 3.20 -11.39 22.15
N PHE A 322 2.26 -11.55 23.09
CA PHE A 322 2.49 -11.26 24.52
C PHE A 322 2.28 -12.46 25.43
N SER A 323 1.95 -13.63 24.90
CA SER A 323 1.87 -14.85 25.69
C SER A 323 3.25 -15.28 26.19
N GLU A 324 3.26 -15.89 27.38
CA GLU A 324 4.49 -16.41 27.97
C GLU A 324 5.12 -17.49 27.07
N GLY A 325 6.36 -17.25 26.63
CA GLY A 325 7.11 -18.14 25.75
C GLY A 325 7.08 -17.78 24.26
N THR A 326 6.36 -16.72 23.85
CA THR A 326 6.49 -16.16 22.50
C THR A 326 7.77 -15.34 22.37
N ASP A 327 8.38 -15.39 21.20
CA ASP A 327 9.53 -14.55 20.89
C ASP A 327 9.11 -13.07 20.84
N ALA A 328 9.97 -12.20 21.34
CA ALA A 328 9.76 -10.76 21.27
C ALA A 328 10.15 -10.26 19.86
N GLU A 329 9.20 -9.62 19.19
CA GLU A 329 9.42 -8.93 17.91
C GLU A 329 9.57 -7.42 18.09
#